data_0bbfe159fb8e3b7f2b5fbd398fd2ad63
#
_entry.id   0bbfe159fb8e3b7f2b5fbd398fd2ad63
#
_cell.length_a   1.000
_cell.length_b   1.000
_cell.length_c   1.000
_cell.angle_alpha   90.00
_cell.angle_beta   90.00
_cell.angle_gamma   90.00
#
_symmetry.space_group_name_H-M   'P 1'
#
loop_
_entity.id
_entity.type
_entity.pdbx_description
1 polymer ?
#
loop_
_entity_poly.entity_id
_entity_poly.type
_entity_poly.pdbx_seq_one_letter_code
_entity_poly.pdbx_strand_id
1 'polypeptide(L)'
;KQDDQCVVRGYWDIETQQMYSGSFKEYCFTSTEKVTIFKLSLALQSKRAILVYGSSPSGKSYCISNLALMWDKQCTSVFLNHESSPDVFIGRSTLGIDENGNECIKFREGPLLKAMESGDWIVIEDIHLANNDVMESLNSLCEENPTLKVLAGNEEITYSMRKKKGERRIHEAFRIFFTISDNTLKHFTGPFLSRCVIVYCD
;
A
#
# COMPACT_ATOMS: atom_id res chain seq x y z
N LYS A 1 -22.80 -1.89 -30.67
CA LYS A 1 -22.04 -2.81 -29.77
C LYS A 1 -22.24 -2.25 -28.38
N GLN A 2 -23.15 -2.85 -27.60
CA GLN A 2 -23.30 -2.55 -26.18
C GLN A 2 -22.03 -3.02 -25.50
N ASP A 3 -21.31 -2.09 -24.86
CA ASP A 3 -20.22 -2.44 -23.96
C ASP A 3 -20.81 -3.29 -22.84
N ASP A 4 -20.29 -4.50 -22.70
CA ASP A 4 -20.62 -5.41 -21.58
C ASP A 4 -20.05 -4.81 -20.28
N GLN A 5 -20.73 -3.78 -19.77
CA GLN A 5 -20.47 -3.26 -18.44
C GLN A 5 -21.04 -4.24 -17.41
N CYS A 6 -20.17 -4.92 -16.70
CA CYS A 6 -20.58 -5.76 -15.59
C CYS A 6 -20.60 -4.94 -14.31
N VAL A 7 -21.72 -4.87 -13.69
CA VAL A 7 -21.90 -4.28 -12.38
C VAL A 7 -21.51 -5.31 -11.31
N VAL A 8 -20.44 -5.05 -10.58
CA VAL A 8 -20.06 -5.88 -9.44
C VAL A 8 -20.80 -5.37 -8.21
N ARG A 9 -21.68 -6.18 -7.64
CA ARG A 9 -22.39 -5.88 -6.40
C ARG A 9 -21.82 -6.74 -5.27
N GLY A 10 -21.01 -6.15 -4.42
CA GLY A 10 -20.40 -6.84 -3.28
C GLY A 10 -19.11 -7.59 -3.63
N TYR A 11 -18.49 -8.17 -2.63
CA TYR A 11 -17.31 -9.01 -2.78
C TYR A 11 -17.52 -10.36 -2.09
N TRP A 12 -16.82 -11.38 -2.59
CA TRP A 12 -16.80 -12.72 -2.01
C TRP A 12 -15.59 -12.85 -1.09
N ASP A 13 -15.85 -13.07 0.19
CA ASP A 13 -14.80 -13.39 1.15
C ASP A 13 -14.56 -14.92 1.12
N ILE A 14 -13.33 -15.30 0.75
CA ILE A 14 -12.97 -16.70 0.59
C ILE A 14 -12.75 -17.39 1.94
N GLU A 15 -12.31 -16.64 2.97
CA GLU A 15 -12.09 -17.22 4.31
C GLU A 15 -13.42 -17.55 5.00
N THR A 16 -14.41 -16.65 4.88
CA THR A 16 -15.73 -16.85 5.49
C THR A 16 -16.73 -17.53 4.56
N GLN A 17 -16.41 -17.69 3.27
CA GLN A 17 -17.32 -18.19 2.22
C GLN A 17 -18.66 -17.43 2.18
N GLN A 18 -18.65 -16.15 2.50
CA GLN A 18 -19.82 -15.30 2.53
C GLN A 18 -19.69 -14.16 1.52
N MET A 19 -20.82 -13.81 0.92
CA MET A 19 -20.93 -12.64 0.07
C MET A 19 -21.40 -11.45 0.92
N TYR A 20 -20.52 -10.46 1.05
CA TYR A 20 -20.87 -9.23 1.74
C TYR A 20 -21.59 -8.27 0.78
N SER A 21 -22.87 -8.02 1.05
CA SER A 21 -23.66 -6.98 0.39
C SER A 21 -23.79 -5.78 1.33
N GLY A 22 -22.96 -4.78 1.12
CA GLY A 22 -23.11 -3.47 1.78
C GLY A 22 -23.88 -2.48 0.89
N SER A 23 -24.08 -1.26 1.36
CA SER A 23 -24.59 -0.14 0.55
C SER A 23 -23.53 0.34 -0.44
N PHE A 24 -23.21 -0.51 -1.41
CA PHE A 24 -22.14 -0.27 -2.36
C PHE A 24 -22.62 0.64 -3.49
N LYS A 25 -21.75 1.57 -3.88
CA LYS A 25 -21.87 2.22 -5.17
C LYS A 25 -21.76 1.14 -6.26
N GLU A 26 -22.57 1.23 -7.28
CA GLU A 26 -22.42 0.37 -8.45
C GLU A 26 -21.12 0.74 -9.17
N TYR A 27 -20.22 -0.25 -9.31
CA TYR A 27 -18.97 -0.09 -10.04
C TYR A 27 -19.12 -0.67 -11.44
N CYS A 28 -18.87 0.18 -12.43
CA CYS A 28 -18.79 -0.27 -13.82
C CYS A 28 -17.33 -0.43 -14.21
N PHE A 29 -16.94 -1.64 -14.59
CA PHE A 29 -15.58 -1.95 -15.02
C PHE A 29 -15.59 -2.45 -16.47
N THR A 30 -14.57 -2.06 -17.20
CA THR A 30 -14.25 -2.64 -18.50
C THR A 30 -13.84 -4.11 -18.34
N SER A 31 -13.79 -4.86 -19.44
CA SER A 31 -13.35 -6.27 -19.39
C SER A 31 -11.91 -6.42 -18.88
N THR A 32 -11.01 -5.50 -19.26
CA THR A 32 -9.61 -5.48 -18.80
C THR A 32 -9.48 -5.15 -17.32
N GLU A 33 -10.24 -4.16 -16.83
CA GLU A 33 -10.26 -3.81 -15.40
C GLU A 33 -10.79 -4.96 -14.53
N LYS A 34 -11.79 -5.70 -14.99
CA LYS A 34 -12.29 -6.90 -14.30
C LYS A 34 -11.20 -7.96 -14.12
N VAL A 35 -10.44 -8.21 -15.19
CA VAL A 35 -9.32 -9.16 -15.13
C VAL A 35 -8.26 -8.67 -14.14
N THR A 36 -7.93 -7.40 -14.16
CA THR A 36 -6.98 -6.80 -13.23
C THR A 36 -7.46 -6.88 -11.78
N ILE A 37 -8.71 -6.54 -11.51
CA ILE A 37 -9.30 -6.64 -10.17
C ILE A 37 -9.32 -8.09 -9.69
N PHE A 38 -9.63 -9.06 -10.55
CA PHE A 38 -9.57 -10.47 -10.21
C PHE A 38 -8.14 -10.91 -9.86
N LYS A 39 -7.14 -10.53 -10.67
CA LYS A 39 -5.71 -10.81 -10.38
C LYS A 39 -5.30 -10.20 -9.04
N LEU A 40 -5.69 -8.93 -8.76
CA LEU A 40 -5.40 -8.25 -7.49
C LEU A 40 -6.08 -8.96 -6.30
N SER A 41 -7.33 -9.39 -6.45
CA SER A 41 -8.06 -10.11 -5.39
C SER A 41 -7.37 -11.43 -5.03
N LEU A 42 -6.83 -12.16 -6.02
CA LEU A 42 -6.02 -13.34 -5.78
C LEU A 42 -4.70 -13.00 -5.09
N ALA A 43 -4.03 -11.91 -5.51
CA ALA A 43 -2.78 -11.48 -4.92
C ALA A 43 -2.93 -11.10 -3.44
N LEU A 44 -4.06 -10.51 -3.04
CA LEU A 44 -4.37 -10.14 -1.65
C LEU A 44 -4.36 -11.32 -0.68
N GLN A 45 -4.68 -12.51 -1.14
CA GLN A 45 -4.70 -13.73 -0.30
C GLN A 45 -3.31 -14.10 0.23
N SER A 46 -2.26 -13.72 -0.49
CA SER A 46 -0.88 -13.99 -0.08
C SER A 46 -0.42 -13.19 1.13
N LYS A 47 -1.11 -12.11 1.48
CA LYS A 47 -0.74 -11.13 2.53
C LYS A 47 0.64 -10.47 2.32
N ARG A 48 1.20 -10.59 1.12
CA ARG A 48 2.50 -10.02 0.72
C ARG A 48 2.31 -8.66 0.05
N ALA A 49 3.38 -7.91 -0.07
CA ALA A 49 3.42 -6.70 -0.89
C ALA A 49 3.05 -7.02 -2.36
N ILE A 50 2.29 -6.16 -2.99
CA ILE A 50 1.80 -6.37 -4.36
C ILE A 50 2.43 -5.32 -5.28
N LEU A 51 3.11 -5.78 -6.32
CA LEU A 51 3.71 -4.93 -7.34
C LEU A 51 2.88 -5.00 -8.62
N VAL A 52 2.25 -3.89 -8.98
CA VAL A 52 1.41 -3.77 -10.17
C VAL A 52 2.17 -3.00 -11.24
N TYR A 53 2.39 -3.63 -12.38
CA TYR A 53 3.11 -3.00 -13.49
C TYR A 53 2.30 -3.05 -14.79
N GLY A 54 2.58 -2.13 -15.67
CA GLY A 54 1.87 -1.99 -16.95
C GLY A 54 1.98 -0.57 -17.48
N SER A 55 1.51 -0.33 -18.70
CA SER A 55 1.54 1.00 -19.34
C SER A 55 0.87 2.06 -18.46
N SER A 56 1.29 3.31 -18.61
CA SER A 56 0.76 4.42 -17.80
C SER A 56 -0.77 4.51 -17.80
N PRO A 57 -1.49 4.37 -18.93
CA PRO A 57 -2.94 4.52 -18.95
C PRO A 57 -3.73 3.25 -18.58
N SER A 58 -3.08 2.20 -18.05
CA SER A 58 -3.76 0.91 -17.78
C SER A 58 -4.68 0.87 -16.56
N GLY A 59 -4.91 1.99 -15.88
CA GLY A 59 -5.86 2.09 -14.76
C GLY A 59 -5.42 1.39 -13.46
N LYS A 60 -4.11 1.15 -13.25
CA LYS A 60 -3.57 0.46 -12.06
C LYS A 60 -4.09 1.01 -10.74
N SER A 61 -3.86 2.29 -10.50
CA SER A 61 -4.26 2.97 -9.25
C SER A 61 -5.78 3.02 -9.10
N TYR A 62 -6.50 3.16 -10.23
CA TYR A 62 -7.97 3.11 -10.26
C TYR A 62 -8.48 1.73 -9.81
N CYS A 63 -7.93 0.65 -10.34
CA CYS A 63 -8.32 -0.71 -9.95
C CYS A 63 -8.01 -0.99 -8.48
N ILE A 64 -6.84 -0.56 -7.97
CA ILE A 64 -6.48 -0.73 -6.56
C ILE A 64 -7.43 0.05 -5.65
N SER A 65 -7.70 1.32 -5.96
CA SER A 65 -8.58 2.18 -5.15
C SER A 65 -10.02 1.65 -5.11
N ASN A 66 -10.55 1.20 -6.26
CA ASN A 66 -11.89 0.61 -6.28
C ASN A 66 -11.94 -0.72 -5.53
N LEU A 67 -10.91 -1.55 -5.65
CA LEU A 67 -10.82 -2.79 -4.88
C LEU A 67 -10.78 -2.50 -3.37
N ALA A 68 -10.04 -1.49 -2.93
CA ALA A 68 -10.01 -1.07 -1.53
C ALA A 68 -11.41 -0.63 -1.04
N LEU A 69 -12.13 0.15 -1.84
CA LEU A 69 -13.50 0.54 -1.52
C LEU A 69 -14.45 -0.67 -1.42
N MET A 70 -14.28 -1.66 -2.29
CA MET A 70 -15.06 -2.91 -2.22
C MET A 70 -14.78 -3.71 -0.94
N TRP A 71 -13.60 -3.55 -0.35
CA TRP A 71 -13.19 -4.17 0.91
C TRP A 71 -13.40 -3.26 2.13
N ASP A 72 -14.13 -2.16 1.97
CA ASP A 72 -14.35 -1.15 3.00
C ASP A 72 -13.05 -0.65 3.65
N LYS A 73 -12.05 -0.40 2.79
CA LYS A 73 -10.73 0.08 3.18
C LYS A 73 -10.45 1.45 2.59
N GLN A 74 -9.83 2.31 3.38
CA GLN A 74 -9.25 3.53 2.84
C GLN A 74 -7.98 3.18 2.06
N CYS A 75 -7.76 3.89 0.96
CA CYS A 75 -6.60 3.70 0.12
C CYS A 75 -5.92 5.05 -0.09
N THR A 76 -4.68 5.17 0.37
CA THR A 76 -3.91 6.40 0.24
C THR A 76 -2.80 6.19 -0.77
N SER A 77 -2.72 7.04 -1.79
CA SER A 77 -1.63 7.03 -2.78
C SER A 77 -0.53 8.03 -2.39
N VAL A 78 0.71 7.60 -2.51
CA VAL A 78 1.91 8.42 -2.36
C VAL A 78 2.70 8.35 -3.65
N PHE A 79 2.88 9.49 -4.30
CA PHE A 79 3.61 9.60 -5.55
C PHE A 79 5.10 9.85 -5.27
N LEU A 80 5.95 9.04 -5.88
CA LEU A 80 7.40 9.18 -5.77
C LEU A 80 7.98 9.88 -6.99
N ASN A 81 9.10 10.55 -6.76
CA ASN A 81 10.00 11.07 -7.78
C ASN A 81 11.45 10.81 -7.36
N HIS A 82 12.41 11.15 -8.19
CA HIS A 82 13.84 10.90 -7.93
C HIS A 82 14.40 11.62 -6.69
N GLU A 83 13.71 12.68 -6.22
CA GLU A 83 14.10 13.47 -5.04
C GLU A 83 13.32 13.06 -3.78
N SER A 84 12.39 12.12 -3.89
CA SER A 84 11.58 11.67 -2.76
C SER A 84 12.45 11.03 -1.68
N SER A 85 12.25 11.45 -0.44
CA SER A 85 12.86 10.83 0.74
C SER A 85 11.83 9.95 1.47
N PRO A 86 12.25 9.01 2.32
CA PRO A 86 11.35 8.20 3.15
C PRO A 86 10.37 9.01 4.01
N ASP A 87 10.73 10.24 4.34
CA ASP A 87 9.89 11.14 5.15
C ASP A 87 8.51 11.43 4.53
N VAL A 88 8.41 11.33 3.19
CA VAL A 88 7.15 11.58 2.46
C VAL A 88 6.05 10.62 2.91
N PHE A 89 6.40 9.38 3.21
CA PHE A 89 5.44 8.34 3.58
C PHE A 89 5.59 7.85 5.02
N ILE A 90 6.79 7.86 5.60
CA ILE A 90 7.01 7.50 7.01
C ILE A 90 6.59 8.64 7.93
N GLY A 91 6.96 9.87 7.60
CA GLY A 91 6.78 11.05 8.43
C GLY A 91 8.10 11.66 8.83
N ARG A 92 8.03 12.82 9.49
CA ARG A 92 9.22 13.60 9.83
C ARG A 92 9.13 14.23 11.21
N SER A 93 10.29 14.43 11.82
CA SER A 93 10.41 15.22 13.04
C SER A 93 10.38 16.71 12.70
N THR A 94 9.59 17.47 13.44
CA THR A 94 9.45 18.93 13.31
C THR A 94 9.64 19.59 14.65
N LEU A 95 10.19 20.78 14.67
CA LEU A 95 10.20 21.61 15.86
C LEU A 95 8.77 22.03 16.20
N GLY A 96 8.41 21.91 17.45
CA GLY A 96 7.12 22.30 17.99
C GLY A 96 7.28 22.91 19.36
N ILE A 97 6.18 23.39 19.94
CA ILE A 97 6.14 23.93 21.29
C ILE A 97 5.33 22.92 22.15
N ASP A 98 5.83 22.60 23.34
CA ASP A 98 5.13 21.79 24.33
C ASP A 98 4.03 22.60 25.05
N GLU A 99 3.27 21.93 25.93
CA GLU A 99 2.20 22.58 26.71
C GLU A 99 2.72 23.64 27.71
N ASN A 100 4.03 23.63 28.00
CA ASN A 100 4.70 24.57 28.89
C ASN A 100 5.37 25.73 28.15
N GLY A 101 5.26 25.78 26.80
CA GLY A 101 5.86 26.81 25.98
C GLY A 101 7.33 26.56 25.59
N ASN A 102 7.90 25.41 25.90
CA ASN A 102 9.28 25.06 25.55
C ASN A 102 9.35 24.46 24.14
N GLU A 103 10.47 24.70 23.47
CA GLU A 103 10.75 24.05 22.18
C GLU A 103 10.95 22.55 22.37
N CYS A 104 10.25 21.76 21.59
CA CYS A 104 10.36 20.32 21.59
C CYS A 104 10.36 19.76 20.16
N ILE A 105 10.94 18.57 19.98
CA ILE A 105 10.88 17.83 18.72
C ILE A 105 9.60 16.97 18.74
N LYS A 106 8.69 17.22 17.78
CA LYS A 106 7.48 16.43 17.58
C LYS A 106 7.60 15.63 16.31
N PHE A 107 7.40 14.32 16.39
CA PHE A 107 7.32 13.46 15.23
C PHE A 107 5.90 13.51 14.64
N ARG A 108 5.79 13.86 13.35
CA ARG A 108 4.53 13.83 12.62
C ARG A 108 4.50 12.59 11.74
N GLU A 109 3.63 11.66 12.08
CA GLU A 109 3.46 10.40 11.35
C GLU A 109 2.97 10.63 9.91
N GLY A 110 3.59 9.91 8.99
CA GLY A 110 3.23 9.91 7.59
C GLY A 110 2.07 8.94 7.27
N PRO A 111 1.63 8.92 6.00
CA PRO A 111 0.50 8.09 5.58
C PRO A 111 0.75 6.59 5.73
N LEU A 112 2.00 6.12 5.58
CA LEU A 112 2.35 4.71 5.75
C LEU A 112 2.10 4.23 7.17
N LEU A 113 2.58 4.96 8.19
CA LEU A 113 2.42 4.56 9.59
C LEU A 113 0.94 4.53 9.98
N LYS A 114 0.18 5.53 9.53
CA LYS A 114 -1.27 5.58 9.77
C LYS A 114 -1.99 4.39 9.16
N ALA A 115 -1.69 4.06 7.90
CA ALA A 115 -2.27 2.90 7.23
C ALA A 115 -1.88 1.58 7.92
N MET A 116 -0.63 1.46 8.39
CA MET A 116 -0.17 0.29 9.14
C MET A 116 -0.94 0.08 10.44
N GLU A 117 -1.28 1.15 11.15
CA GLU A 117 -2.01 1.09 12.42
C GLU A 117 -3.52 0.87 12.22
N SER A 118 -4.13 1.54 11.24
CA SER A 118 -5.58 1.43 10.97
C SER A 118 -5.97 0.15 10.21
N GLY A 119 -5.01 -0.45 9.50
CA GLY A 119 -5.28 -1.58 8.61
C GLY A 119 -5.83 -1.17 7.25
N ASP A 120 -5.57 0.07 6.87
CA ASP A 120 -5.89 0.60 5.56
C ASP A 120 -4.84 0.23 4.51
N TRP A 121 -5.11 0.59 3.27
CA TRP A 121 -4.23 0.28 2.16
C TRP A 121 -3.42 1.51 1.75
N ILE A 122 -2.18 1.27 1.34
CA ILE A 122 -1.31 2.31 0.80
C ILE A 122 -0.78 1.89 -0.56
N VAL A 123 -0.76 2.83 -1.49
CA VAL A 123 -0.17 2.68 -2.83
C VAL A 123 1.03 3.60 -2.92
N ILE A 124 2.18 3.03 -3.17
CA ILE A 124 3.40 3.78 -3.50
C ILE A 124 3.50 3.80 -5.02
N GLU A 125 3.18 4.95 -5.58
CA GLU A 125 3.12 5.14 -7.03
C GLU A 125 4.50 5.39 -7.60
N ASP A 126 4.76 4.81 -8.79
CA ASP A 126 5.99 4.98 -9.55
C ASP A 126 7.25 4.59 -8.77
N ILE A 127 7.21 3.46 -8.07
CA ILE A 127 8.32 2.96 -7.23
C ILE A 127 9.64 2.83 -8.01
N HIS A 128 9.61 2.74 -9.34
CA HIS A 128 10.81 2.70 -10.19
C HIS A 128 11.60 4.02 -10.21
N LEU A 129 10.99 5.12 -9.75
CA LEU A 129 11.65 6.42 -9.58
C LEU A 129 12.29 6.57 -8.18
N ALA A 130 12.07 5.60 -7.30
CA ALA A 130 12.60 5.64 -5.95
C ALA A 130 14.13 5.55 -5.93
N ASN A 131 14.74 6.33 -5.05
CA ASN A 131 16.15 6.20 -4.74
C ASN A 131 16.41 4.99 -3.78
N ASN A 132 17.68 4.68 -3.54
CA ASN A 132 18.07 3.54 -2.72
C ASN A 132 17.54 3.64 -1.28
N ASP A 133 17.51 4.83 -0.68
CA ASP A 133 17.07 5.04 0.71
C ASP A 133 15.58 4.69 0.87
N VAL A 134 14.76 5.09 -0.11
CA VAL A 134 13.34 4.73 -0.17
C VAL A 134 13.17 3.22 -0.33
N MET A 135 13.93 2.61 -1.25
CA MET A 135 13.88 1.17 -1.50
C MET A 135 14.27 0.35 -0.27
N GLU A 136 15.34 0.75 0.44
CA GLU A 136 15.77 0.09 1.68
C GLU A 136 14.72 0.20 2.79
N SER A 137 14.12 1.38 2.96
CA SER A 137 13.07 1.62 3.95
C SER A 137 11.83 0.74 3.73
N LEU A 138 11.46 0.51 2.46
CA LEU A 138 10.29 -0.29 2.10
C LEU A 138 10.59 -1.80 2.05
N ASN A 139 11.83 -2.19 1.87
CA ASN A 139 12.22 -3.59 1.64
C ASN A 139 11.86 -4.49 2.82
N SER A 140 12.00 -3.99 4.05
CA SER A 140 11.66 -4.71 5.29
C SER A 140 10.14 -4.96 5.44
N LEU A 141 9.31 -4.12 4.82
CA LEU A 141 7.86 -4.29 4.78
C LEU A 141 7.39 -5.34 3.77
N CYS A 142 8.24 -5.68 2.80
CA CYS A 142 7.93 -6.70 1.79
C CYS A 142 8.27 -8.12 2.27
N GLU A 143 8.85 -8.28 3.45
CA GLU A 143 9.21 -9.59 3.99
C GLU A 143 7.97 -10.35 4.51
N GLU A 144 8.10 -11.65 4.71
CA GLU A 144 7.04 -12.51 5.26
C GLU A 144 6.57 -12.06 6.66
N ASN A 145 7.49 -11.53 7.46
CA ASN A 145 7.21 -10.89 8.74
C ASN A 145 7.55 -9.40 8.65
N PRO A 146 6.65 -8.57 8.15
CA PRO A 146 6.92 -7.15 7.95
C PRO A 146 7.34 -6.45 9.24
N THR A 147 8.42 -5.69 9.13
CA THR A 147 8.92 -4.85 10.21
C THR A 147 9.32 -3.49 9.66
N LEU A 148 9.15 -2.45 10.44
CA LEU A 148 9.63 -1.11 10.10
C LEU A 148 10.18 -0.45 11.35
N LYS A 149 11.41 0.06 11.26
CA LYS A 149 12.04 0.85 12.32
C LYS A 149 12.01 2.32 11.92
N VAL A 150 11.54 3.14 12.81
CA VAL A 150 11.35 4.58 12.59
C VAL A 150 12.00 5.35 13.73
N LEU A 151 12.81 6.33 13.39
CA LEU A 151 13.38 7.26 14.37
C LEU A 151 12.42 8.44 14.56
N ALA A 152 11.69 8.45 15.67
CA ALA A 152 10.74 9.49 16.02
C ALA A 152 11.36 10.45 17.05
N GLY A 153 12.02 11.50 16.56
CA GLY A 153 12.83 12.36 17.43
C GLY A 153 14.06 11.62 17.95
N ASN A 154 14.11 11.38 19.26
CA ASN A 154 15.20 10.67 19.93
C ASN A 154 14.86 9.18 20.25
N GLU A 155 13.67 8.73 19.88
CA GLU A 155 13.21 7.38 20.18
C GLU A 155 13.11 6.53 18.90
N GLU A 156 13.61 5.30 18.96
CA GLU A 156 13.40 4.31 17.91
C GLU A 156 12.10 3.55 18.16
N ILE A 157 11.14 3.68 17.24
CA ILE A 157 9.87 2.96 17.28
C ILE A 157 9.93 1.83 16.26
N THR A 158 9.67 0.61 16.70
CA THR A 158 9.58 -0.56 15.81
C THR A 158 8.12 -0.95 15.61
N TYR A 159 7.74 -1.09 14.36
CA TYR A 159 6.45 -1.64 13.94
C TYR A 159 6.63 -3.10 13.52
N SER A 160 5.75 -4.00 13.96
CA SER A 160 5.80 -5.41 13.56
C SER A 160 4.40 -6.05 13.56
N MET A 161 4.22 -7.12 12.78
CA MET A 161 2.98 -7.92 12.81
C MET A 161 2.81 -8.64 14.16
N ARG A 162 3.92 -9.10 14.76
CA ARG A 162 3.95 -9.77 16.06
C ARG A 162 4.34 -8.76 17.11
N LYS A 163 3.37 -8.20 17.83
CA LYS A 163 3.62 -7.22 18.88
C LYS A 163 4.49 -7.83 19.98
N LYS A 164 5.72 -7.33 20.13
CA LYS A 164 6.57 -7.53 21.29
C LYS A 164 6.42 -6.34 22.25
N LYS A 165 6.92 -6.51 23.48
CA LYS A 165 6.88 -5.44 24.47
C LYS A 165 7.68 -4.23 23.95
N GLY A 166 7.03 -3.08 23.85
CA GLY A 166 7.63 -1.83 23.32
C GLY A 166 7.48 -1.63 21.81
N GLU A 167 6.94 -2.59 21.07
CA GLU A 167 6.71 -2.45 19.62
C GLU A 167 5.27 -2.01 19.33
N ARG A 168 5.07 -1.27 18.24
CA ARG A 168 3.74 -0.97 17.68
C ARG A 168 3.30 -2.07 16.73
N ARG A 169 2.02 -2.35 16.72
CA ARG A 169 1.48 -3.45 15.90
C ARG A 169 1.10 -2.95 14.51
N ILE A 170 1.56 -3.69 13.49
CA ILE A 170 1.01 -3.59 12.14
C ILE A 170 -0.32 -4.35 12.11
N HIS A 171 -1.39 -3.69 11.68
CA HIS A 171 -2.71 -4.29 11.59
C HIS A 171 -2.76 -5.37 10.51
N GLU A 172 -3.44 -6.49 10.76
CA GLU A 172 -3.51 -7.65 9.86
C GLU A 172 -4.14 -7.36 8.49
N ALA A 173 -5.04 -6.38 8.44
CA ALA A 173 -5.70 -5.95 7.21
C ALA A 173 -4.87 -4.95 6.38
N PHE A 174 -3.72 -4.46 6.90
CA PHE A 174 -2.84 -3.56 6.18
C PHE A 174 -2.34 -4.21 4.89
N ARG A 175 -2.36 -3.46 3.79
CA ARG A 175 -1.79 -3.88 2.50
C ARG A 175 -0.99 -2.76 1.88
N ILE A 176 0.15 -3.12 1.29
CA ILE A 176 0.99 -2.20 0.55
C ILE A 176 1.04 -2.62 -0.91
N PHE A 177 0.81 -1.65 -1.78
CA PHE A 177 0.89 -1.80 -3.22
C PHE A 177 1.99 -0.90 -3.76
N PHE A 178 2.67 -1.37 -4.76
CA PHE A 178 3.62 -0.61 -5.56
C PHE A 178 3.11 -0.55 -6.99
N THR A 179 3.19 0.61 -7.64
CA THR A 179 2.90 0.71 -9.06
C THR A 179 4.13 1.07 -9.86
N ILE A 180 4.16 0.62 -11.10
CA ILE A 180 5.17 0.97 -12.08
C ILE A 180 4.45 1.35 -13.38
N SER A 181 4.79 2.51 -13.91
CA SER A 181 4.22 3.04 -15.16
C SER A 181 4.94 2.53 -16.41
N ASP A 182 5.93 1.68 -16.25
CA ASP A 182 6.68 1.02 -17.32
C ASP A 182 6.32 -0.47 -17.41
N ASN A 183 6.50 -1.05 -18.58
CA ASN A 183 6.32 -2.48 -18.84
C ASN A 183 7.56 -3.31 -18.45
N THR A 184 8.56 -2.72 -17.84
CA THR A 184 9.80 -3.41 -17.48
C THR A 184 10.02 -3.48 -15.97
N LEU A 185 10.43 -4.66 -15.51
CA LEU A 185 10.84 -4.88 -14.11
C LEU A 185 12.37 -4.79 -13.95
N LYS A 186 13.10 -4.30 -14.96
CA LYS A 186 14.56 -4.29 -15.00
C LYS A 186 15.22 -3.38 -13.97
N HIS A 187 14.47 -2.43 -13.42
CA HIS A 187 14.95 -1.48 -12.41
C HIS A 187 15.07 -2.11 -11.02
N PHE A 188 14.51 -3.29 -10.81
CA PHE A 188 14.44 -3.90 -9.49
C PHE A 188 15.39 -5.08 -9.34
N THR A 189 15.90 -5.24 -8.13
CA THR A 189 16.71 -6.40 -7.78
C THR A 189 15.87 -7.66 -7.64
N GLY A 190 16.46 -8.82 -7.97
CA GLY A 190 15.79 -10.11 -7.78
C GLY A 190 15.22 -10.32 -6.37
N PRO A 191 15.94 -9.97 -5.30
CA PRO A 191 15.44 -10.06 -3.93
C PRO A 191 14.18 -9.25 -3.66
N PHE A 192 14.05 -8.03 -4.18
CA PHE A 192 12.83 -7.23 -4.03
C PHE A 192 11.65 -7.87 -4.76
N LEU A 193 11.86 -8.27 -6.02
CA LEU A 193 10.81 -8.91 -6.82
C LEU A 193 10.31 -10.21 -6.20
N SER A 194 11.21 -11.01 -5.60
CA SER A 194 10.84 -12.27 -4.95
C SER A 194 9.97 -12.09 -3.70
N ARG A 195 10.02 -10.92 -3.07
CA ARG A 195 9.19 -10.57 -1.90
C ARG A 195 7.80 -10.09 -2.28
N CYS A 196 7.62 -9.60 -3.50
CA CYS A 196 6.35 -9.09 -3.99
C CYS A 196 5.55 -10.13 -4.76
N VAL A 197 4.22 -10.00 -4.75
CA VAL A 197 3.35 -10.63 -5.74
C VAL A 197 3.23 -9.70 -6.92
N ILE A 198 3.61 -10.18 -8.10
CA ILE A 198 3.68 -9.35 -9.30
C ILE A 198 2.39 -9.51 -10.10
N VAL A 199 1.72 -8.40 -10.40
CA VAL A 199 0.48 -8.36 -11.17
C VAL A 199 0.69 -7.48 -12.39
N TYR A 200 0.45 -8.05 -13.57
CA TYR A 200 0.45 -7.29 -14.83
C TYR A 200 -0.93 -6.73 -15.12
N CYS A 201 -0.97 -5.43 -15.42
CA CYS A 201 -2.16 -4.69 -15.84
C CYS A 201 -2.00 -4.27 -17.29
N ASP A 202 -2.91 -4.79 -18.14
CA ASP A 202 -2.93 -4.50 -19.59
C ASP A 202 -3.44 -3.10 -19.90
#